data_fd901da34bdc6ff910d0e68f2ebc911a
#
_entry.id   fd901da34bdc6ff910d0e68f2ebc911a
#
_cell.length_a   1.000
_cell.length_b   1.000
_cell.length_c   1.000
_cell.angle_alpha   90.00
_cell.angle_beta   90.00
_cell.angle_gamma   90.00
#
_symmetry.space_group_name_H-M   'P 1'
#
loop_
_entity.id
_entity.type
_entity.pdbx_description
1 polymer ?
#
loop_
_entity_poly.entity_id
_entity_poly.type
_entity_poly.pdbx_seq_one_letter_code
_entity_poly.pdbx_strand_id
1 'polypeptide(L)'
;MKDTKLVKLTGTSADKNVLEEAGRLIRQGELVIFPTETVYGIGANGLDAVACRAIYTAKGRPSDNPLILTVPDKAGVEAVVSYLPPLAETLIEKFWPGPLTLVLPRKDTVPDAATGGLDTVALRCPDHAGCREFLKAAGVPIAGPSAAAEAFHDMEGRVAMILDGGSCTVGVESTIVEVLDNVVTVLRPGAVTEEMLAEVAPYVTTDTHLVTGKGVPKAPGMKYRHYAPEAPVRVFVGSADQVSKAVGEVRTAAENDGKRLGYLLSREVIEKSEVTGKDVYCWGTHGNKTELAKELYRGLLFFDEHPVDLIVAEGVETGGIGTAVMNRMKKAADGDVTTV
;
A
#
# COMPACT_ATOMS: atom_id res chain seq x y z
N MET A 1 -9.76 17.87 19.52
CA MET A 1 -8.99 17.50 18.33
C MET A 1 -7.53 17.81 18.62
N LYS A 2 -6.58 16.99 18.17
CA LYS A 2 -5.14 17.29 18.29
C LYS A 2 -4.78 18.40 17.29
N ASP A 3 -3.81 19.23 17.64
CA ASP A 3 -3.22 20.15 16.67
C ASP A 3 -2.21 19.37 15.83
N THR A 4 -2.57 19.06 14.60
CA THR A 4 -1.73 18.24 13.70
C THR A 4 -0.72 19.12 12.98
N LYS A 5 0.57 18.90 13.21
CA LYS A 5 1.65 19.63 12.56
C LYS A 5 1.97 19.01 11.19
N LEU A 6 1.71 19.73 10.10
CA LEU A 6 2.15 19.35 8.76
C LEU A 6 3.52 19.93 8.44
N VAL A 7 4.49 19.09 8.08
CA VAL A 7 5.86 19.52 7.76
C VAL A 7 6.32 18.90 6.46
N LYS A 8 6.68 19.75 5.51
CA LYS A 8 7.28 19.32 4.24
C LYS A 8 8.77 19.03 4.44
N LEU A 9 9.18 17.80 4.08
CA LEU A 9 10.58 17.41 4.10
C LEU A 9 11.30 17.97 2.87
N THR A 10 12.52 18.44 3.09
CA THR A 10 13.38 19.00 2.04
C THR A 10 14.34 17.96 1.43
N GLY A 11 14.50 16.81 2.11
CA GLY A 11 15.49 15.79 1.78
C GLY A 11 16.92 16.19 2.13
N THR A 12 17.10 17.22 2.96
CA THR A 12 18.41 17.75 3.36
C THR A 12 18.63 17.63 4.86
N SER A 13 19.84 17.99 5.32
CA SER A 13 20.18 18.04 6.74
C SER A 13 19.31 19.03 7.57
N ALA A 14 18.60 19.94 6.90
CA ALA A 14 17.66 20.86 7.55
C ALA A 14 16.48 20.12 8.20
N ASP A 15 16.15 18.94 7.74
CA ASP A 15 15.05 18.13 8.29
C ASP A 15 15.38 17.47 9.64
N LYS A 16 16.65 17.45 10.05
CA LYS A 16 17.12 16.73 11.24
C LYS A 16 16.28 17.01 12.48
N ASN A 17 16.08 18.26 12.82
CA ASN A 17 15.34 18.66 14.04
C ASN A 17 13.87 18.20 13.99
N VAL A 18 13.25 18.25 12.82
CA VAL A 18 11.86 17.79 12.60
C VAL A 18 11.77 16.27 12.74
N LEU A 19 12.73 15.53 12.18
CA LEU A 19 12.76 14.07 12.29
C LEU A 19 13.03 13.61 13.73
N GLU A 20 13.89 14.33 14.48
CA GLU A 20 14.10 14.11 15.92
C GLU A 20 12.82 14.38 16.74
N GLU A 21 12.09 15.47 16.43
CA GLU A 21 10.80 15.77 17.05
C GLU A 21 9.79 14.67 16.76
N ALA A 22 9.66 14.22 15.50
CA ALA A 22 8.78 13.13 15.10
C ALA A 22 9.14 11.82 15.83
N GLY A 23 10.42 11.48 15.93
CA GLY A 23 10.89 10.33 16.70
C GLY A 23 10.54 10.40 18.18
N ARG A 24 10.64 11.59 18.79
CA ARG A 24 10.22 11.84 20.17
C ARG A 24 8.71 11.61 20.34
N LEU A 25 7.88 12.11 19.40
CA LEU A 25 6.44 11.89 19.41
C LEU A 25 6.09 10.40 19.38
N ILE A 26 6.75 9.62 18.54
CA ILE A 26 6.58 8.15 18.50
C ILE A 26 6.88 7.52 19.86
N ARG A 27 8.00 7.89 20.50
CA ARG A 27 8.35 7.35 21.84
C ARG A 27 7.37 7.77 22.93
N GLN A 28 6.65 8.86 22.75
CA GLN A 28 5.59 9.33 23.64
C GLN A 28 4.23 8.66 23.40
N GLY A 29 4.14 7.71 22.44
CA GLY A 29 2.90 7.01 22.07
C GLY A 29 2.01 7.77 21.10
N GLU A 30 2.51 8.89 20.53
CA GLU A 30 1.78 9.67 19.53
C GLU A 30 1.86 9.03 18.14
N LEU A 31 0.88 9.39 17.29
CA LEU A 31 0.84 8.94 15.90
C LEU A 31 1.51 9.97 14.97
N VAL A 32 2.31 9.47 14.03
CA VAL A 32 2.97 10.27 13.00
C VAL A 32 2.73 9.65 11.63
N ILE A 33 2.30 10.46 10.65
CA ILE A 33 2.28 10.04 9.25
C ILE A 33 3.65 10.30 8.62
N PHE A 34 4.18 9.32 7.89
CA PHE A 34 5.51 9.39 7.32
C PHE A 34 5.56 8.82 5.89
N PRO A 35 6.41 9.39 5.01
CA PRO A 35 6.55 8.94 3.62
C PRO A 35 7.34 7.64 3.53
N THR A 36 7.01 6.83 2.53
CA THR A 36 7.85 5.72 2.05
C THR A 36 7.91 5.73 0.52
N GLU A 37 8.72 4.87 -0.08
CA GLU A 37 8.78 4.72 -1.54
C GLU A 37 7.50 4.08 -2.11
N THR A 38 6.75 3.34 -1.31
CA THR A 38 5.53 2.63 -1.75
C THR A 38 4.27 3.46 -1.56
N VAL A 39 3.87 3.66 -0.33
CA VAL A 39 2.74 4.48 0.12
C VAL A 39 3.10 5.08 1.47
N TYR A 40 2.44 6.14 1.87
CA TYR A 40 2.63 6.67 3.23
C TYR A 40 2.22 5.66 4.30
N GLY A 41 2.82 5.78 5.48
CA GLY A 41 2.47 5.02 6.67
C GLY A 41 1.91 5.92 7.78
N ILE A 42 0.93 5.42 8.54
CA ILE A 42 0.57 6.00 9.84
C ILE A 42 1.28 5.18 10.92
N GLY A 43 2.18 5.81 11.67
CA GLY A 43 3.11 5.13 12.56
C GLY A 43 2.85 5.37 14.03
N ALA A 44 3.12 4.34 14.82
CA ALA A 44 3.16 4.35 16.28
C ALA A 44 4.36 3.56 16.80
N ASN A 45 4.71 3.68 18.09
CA ASN A 45 5.69 2.80 18.71
C ASN A 45 5.23 1.34 18.65
N GLY A 46 5.95 0.52 17.88
CA GLY A 46 5.61 -0.88 17.63
C GLY A 46 5.75 -1.80 18.82
N LEU A 47 6.43 -1.36 19.89
CA LEU A 47 6.60 -2.08 21.14
C LEU A 47 5.62 -1.64 22.23
N ASP A 48 4.76 -0.65 21.93
CA ASP A 48 3.73 -0.15 22.84
C ASP A 48 2.33 -0.59 22.39
N ALA A 49 1.71 -1.48 23.14
CA ALA A 49 0.37 -1.98 22.83
C ALA A 49 -0.71 -0.89 22.80
N VAL A 50 -0.56 0.19 23.58
CA VAL A 50 -1.53 1.29 23.61
C VAL A 50 -1.38 2.13 22.35
N ALA A 51 -0.14 2.47 21.97
CA ALA A 51 0.16 3.19 20.75
C ALA A 51 -0.27 2.41 19.50
N CYS A 52 -0.05 1.10 19.45
CA CYS A 52 -0.53 0.23 18.35
C CYS A 52 -2.08 0.26 18.24
N ARG A 53 -2.80 0.18 19.37
CA ARG A 53 -4.27 0.30 19.37
C ARG A 53 -4.77 1.66 18.90
N ALA A 54 -4.03 2.73 19.17
CA ALA A 54 -4.39 4.07 18.70
C ALA A 54 -4.44 4.18 17.17
N ILE A 55 -3.61 3.41 16.43
CA ILE A 55 -3.67 3.33 14.96
C ILE A 55 -5.04 2.83 14.49
N TYR A 56 -5.53 1.74 15.08
CA TYR A 56 -6.83 1.17 14.71
C TYR A 56 -7.97 2.15 14.98
N THR A 57 -7.93 2.84 16.11
CA THR A 57 -8.90 3.87 16.46
C THR A 57 -8.87 5.04 15.48
N ALA A 58 -7.66 5.55 15.16
CA ALA A 58 -7.50 6.69 14.25
C ALA A 58 -8.01 6.38 12.83
N LYS A 59 -7.86 5.12 12.37
CA LYS A 59 -8.28 4.67 11.04
C LYS A 59 -9.68 4.07 11.00
N GLY A 60 -10.36 3.89 12.12
CA GLY A 60 -11.63 3.14 12.16
C GLY A 60 -11.50 1.69 11.69
N ARG A 61 -10.32 1.05 11.90
CA ARG A 61 -9.98 -0.26 11.35
C ARG A 61 -10.14 -1.35 12.40
N PRO A 62 -10.63 -2.57 12.03
CA PRO A 62 -10.64 -3.71 12.94
C PRO A 62 -9.24 -4.12 13.42
N SER A 63 -9.11 -4.49 14.69
CA SER A 63 -7.83 -4.81 15.34
C SER A 63 -7.31 -6.23 15.04
N ASP A 64 -8.08 -7.04 14.32
CA ASP A 64 -7.70 -8.40 13.88
C ASP A 64 -6.75 -8.42 12.66
N ASN A 65 -6.40 -7.25 12.14
CA ASN A 65 -5.57 -7.09 10.95
C ASN A 65 -4.17 -6.61 11.37
N PRO A 66 -3.12 -7.47 11.29
CA PRO A 66 -1.78 -7.14 11.78
C PRO A 66 -1.21 -5.84 11.21
N LEU A 67 -0.26 -5.24 11.91
CA LEU A 67 0.51 -4.09 11.46
C LEU A 67 1.85 -4.57 10.88
N ILE A 68 2.50 -3.72 10.07
CA ILE A 68 3.88 -3.93 9.65
C ILE A 68 4.78 -3.13 10.58
N LEU A 69 5.81 -3.74 11.14
CA LEU A 69 6.87 -3.03 11.84
C LEU A 69 7.91 -2.54 10.82
N THR A 70 8.12 -1.24 10.81
CA THR A 70 9.10 -0.59 9.95
C THR A 70 10.37 -0.34 10.74
N VAL A 71 11.52 -0.79 10.20
CA VAL A 71 12.84 -0.69 10.84
C VAL A 71 13.82 0.05 9.94
N PRO A 72 14.85 0.73 10.50
CA PRO A 72 15.80 1.52 9.71
C PRO A 72 16.79 0.68 8.92
N ASP A 73 17.05 -0.55 9.38
CA ASP A 73 18.08 -1.46 8.84
C ASP A 73 17.88 -2.90 9.38
N LYS A 74 18.81 -3.80 9.01
CA LYS A 74 18.83 -5.21 9.46
C LYS A 74 18.97 -5.35 10.99
N ALA A 75 19.68 -4.45 11.66
CA ALA A 75 19.85 -4.53 13.13
C ALA A 75 18.51 -4.38 13.86
N GLY A 76 17.56 -3.61 13.31
CA GLY A 76 16.21 -3.49 13.85
C GLY A 76 15.40 -4.79 13.81
N VAL A 77 15.76 -5.76 12.95
CA VAL A 77 15.10 -7.07 12.87
C VAL A 77 15.39 -7.89 14.13
N GLU A 78 16.64 -7.89 14.59
CA GLU A 78 17.07 -8.67 15.74
C GLU A 78 16.35 -8.28 17.05
N ALA A 79 15.86 -7.05 17.13
CA ALA A 79 15.12 -6.57 18.30
C ALA A 79 13.75 -7.23 18.47
N VAL A 80 13.13 -7.68 17.37
CA VAL A 80 11.72 -8.10 17.33
C VAL A 80 11.47 -9.51 16.79
N VAL A 81 12.47 -10.13 16.15
CA VAL A 81 12.39 -11.48 15.56
C VAL A 81 13.13 -12.48 16.44
N SER A 82 12.48 -13.60 16.76
CA SER A 82 13.06 -14.67 17.59
C SER A 82 14.00 -15.58 16.80
N TYR A 83 13.75 -15.72 15.49
CA TYR A 83 14.58 -16.52 14.59
C TYR A 83 14.56 -15.92 13.19
N LEU A 84 15.73 -15.71 12.59
CA LEU A 84 15.93 -15.24 11.22
C LEU A 84 16.41 -16.40 10.34
N PRO A 85 15.54 -16.96 9.46
CA PRO A 85 15.94 -18.01 8.53
C PRO A 85 17.04 -17.53 7.56
N PRO A 86 18.00 -18.37 7.12
CA PRO A 86 19.03 -17.98 6.15
C PRO A 86 18.46 -17.42 4.85
N LEU A 87 17.34 -17.99 4.36
CA LEU A 87 16.67 -17.46 3.16
C LEU A 87 16.10 -16.05 3.41
N ALA A 88 15.54 -15.76 4.58
CA ALA A 88 15.08 -14.41 4.93
C ALA A 88 16.25 -13.42 4.99
N GLU A 89 17.42 -13.84 5.45
CA GLU A 89 18.64 -13.04 5.44
C GLU A 89 19.07 -12.70 4.01
N THR A 90 19.07 -13.68 3.10
CA THR A 90 19.34 -13.47 1.66
C THR A 90 18.36 -12.49 1.03
N LEU A 91 17.07 -12.58 1.36
CA LEU A 91 16.04 -11.66 0.87
C LEU A 91 16.26 -10.23 1.39
N ILE A 92 16.66 -10.08 2.65
CA ILE A 92 17.02 -8.78 3.25
C ILE A 92 18.21 -8.18 2.49
N GLU A 93 19.26 -8.93 2.27
CA GLU A 93 20.47 -8.46 1.56
C GLU A 93 20.16 -8.02 0.12
N LYS A 94 19.24 -8.72 -0.56
CA LYS A 94 18.89 -8.42 -1.96
C LYS A 94 17.91 -7.26 -2.11
N PHE A 95 16.90 -7.17 -1.21
CA PHE A 95 15.72 -6.31 -1.42
C PHE A 95 15.53 -5.21 -0.38
N TRP A 96 16.38 -5.12 0.66
CA TRP A 96 16.33 -4.04 1.64
C TRP A 96 17.57 -3.12 1.53
N PRO A 97 17.34 -1.80 1.69
CA PRO A 97 16.05 -1.13 1.84
C PRO A 97 15.21 -1.25 0.57
N GLY A 98 13.87 -1.43 0.73
CA GLY A 98 12.99 -1.59 -0.43
C GLY A 98 11.58 -2.11 -0.12
N PRO A 99 10.80 -2.36 -1.19
CA PRO A 99 9.38 -2.66 -1.10
C PRO A 99 9.09 -4.16 -0.82
N LEU A 100 9.88 -4.80 0.05
CA LEU A 100 9.66 -6.17 0.51
C LEU A 100 9.37 -6.19 2.01
N THR A 101 8.29 -6.83 2.41
CA THR A 101 7.91 -7.12 3.80
C THR A 101 8.05 -8.60 4.07
N LEU A 102 8.74 -8.96 5.13
CA LEU A 102 8.94 -10.35 5.58
C LEU A 102 8.06 -10.64 6.79
N VAL A 103 7.37 -11.77 6.78
CA VAL A 103 6.65 -12.31 7.94
C VAL A 103 7.52 -13.36 8.59
N LEU A 104 7.92 -13.11 9.85
CA LEU A 104 8.90 -13.90 10.60
C LEU A 104 8.40 -14.17 12.02
N PRO A 105 8.91 -15.21 12.71
CA PRO A 105 8.57 -15.49 14.11
C PRO A 105 8.94 -14.32 15.03
N ARG A 106 7.97 -13.82 15.81
CA ARG A 106 8.18 -12.67 16.71
C ARG A 106 8.85 -13.05 18.04
N LYS A 107 9.48 -12.05 18.68
CA LYS A 107 9.82 -12.10 20.11
C LYS A 107 8.62 -11.66 20.96
N ASP A 108 8.62 -12.05 22.23
CA ASP A 108 7.58 -11.65 23.20
C ASP A 108 7.56 -10.12 23.48
N THR A 109 8.62 -9.41 23.11
CA THR A 109 8.69 -7.94 23.19
C THR A 109 7.71 -7.24 22.24
N VAL A 110 7.25 -7.93 21.18
CA VAL A 110 6.25 -7.40 20.23
C VAL A 110 4.85 -7.70 20.75
N PRO A 111 4.03 -6.67 21.05
CA PRO A 111 2.71 -6.89 21.64
C PRO A 111 1.71 -7.46 20.63
N ASP A 112 0.72 -8.20 21.10
CA ASP A 112 -0.37 -8.77 20.31
C ASP A 112 -1.13 -7.70 19.53
N ALA A 113 -1.22 -6.48 20.06
CA ALA A 113 -1.83 -5.34 19.36
C ALA A 113 -1.12 -4.99 18.03
N ALA A 114 0.17 -5.31 17.88
CA ALA A 114 0.90 -5.11 16.62
C ALA A 114 0.70 -6.28 15.65
N THR A 115 0.53 -7.51 16.16
CA THR A 115 0.49 -8.73 15.35
C THR A 115 -0.91 -9.30 15.12
N GLY A 116 -1.95 -8.68 15.73
CA GLY A 116 -3.30 -9.24 15.72
C GLY A 116 -3.40 -10.56 16.47
N GLY A 117 -2.47 -10.81 17.44
CA GLY A 117 -2.41 -12.04 18.24
C GLY A 117 -1.67 -13.21 17.57
N LEU A 118 -1.01 -12.97 16.42
CA LEU A 118 -0.21 -13.98 15.73
C LEU A 118 1.18 -14.13 16.38
N ASP A 119 1.77 -15.32 16.25
CA ASP A 119 3.15 -15.63 16.69
C ASP A 119 4.21 -15.12 15.69
N THR A 120 3.77 -14.42 14.67
CA THR A 120 4.60 -13.82 13.63
C THR A 120 4.47 -12.31 13.61
N VAL A 121 5.48 -11.65 13.09
CA VAL A 121 5.53 -10.20 12.87
C VAL A 121 5.92 -9.89 11.43
N ALA A 122 5.24 -8.94 10.81
CA ALA A 122 5.58 -8.43 9.48
C ALA A 122 6.59 -7.28 9.63
N LEU A 123 7.70 -7.33 8.89
CA LEU A 123 8.82 -6.40 8.99
C LEU A 123 9.23 -5.84 7.64
N ARG A 124 9.61 -4.56 7.60
CA ARG A 124 10.09 -3.90 6.40
C ARG A 124 11.12 -2.82 6.71
N CYS A 125 12.11 -2.66 5.81
CA CYS A 125 13.01 -1.50 5.76
C CYS A 125 12.74 -0.71 4.47
N PRO A 126 12.07 0.47 4.51
CA PRO A 126 11.71 1.22 3.31
C PRO A 126 12.91 1.90 2.64
N ASP A 127 12.87 2.02 1.32
CA ASP A 127 13.86 2.78 0.56
C ASP A 127 13.41 4.24 0.37
N HIS A 128 13.39 4.97 1.48
CA HIS A 128 13.12 6.40 1.51
C HIS A 128 14.03 7.05 2.55
N ALA A 129 14.92 7.94 2.11
CA ALA A 129 15.96 8.52 2.97
C ALA A 129 15.38 9.22 4.22
N GLY A 130 14.41 10.10 4.05
CA GLY A 130 13.75 10.79 5.18
C GLY A 130 13.04 9.83 6.13
N CYS A 131 12.44 8.76 5.61
CA CYS A 131 11.84 7.71 6.44
C CYS A 131 12.90 7.01 7.29
N ARG A 132 14.01 6.58 6.71
CA ARG A 132 15.08 5.87 7.45
C ARG A 132 15.69 6.76 8.55
N GLU A 133 15.91 8.04 8.29
CA GLU A 133 16.38 8.98 9.32
C GLU A 133 15.33 9.16 10.44
N PHE A 134 14.04 9.25 10.09
CA PHE A 134 12.96 9.27 11.08
C PHE A 134 12.94 7.99 11.94
N LEU A 135 13.08 6.80 11.33
CA LEU A 135 13.15 5.53 12.06
C LEU A 135 14.34 5.46 13.01
N LYS A 136 15.52 5.95 12.59
CA LYS A 136 16.71 6.08 13.47
C LYS A 136 16.45 7.03 14.61
N ALA A 137 15.85 8.20 14.35
CA ALA A 137 15.51 9.18 15.38
C ALA A 137 14.46 8.65 16.37
N ALA A 138 13.53 7.81 15.92
CA ALA A 138 12.57 7.14 16.79
C ALA A 138 13.25 6.13 17.74
N GLY A 139 14.27 5.41 17.27
CA GLY A 139 15.02 4.44 18.07
C GLY A 139 14.20 3.21 18.51
N VAL A 140 12.99 3.05 17.97
CA VAL A 140 12.08 1.91 18.18
C VAL A 140 11.48 1.52 16.84
N PRO A 141 11.12 0.23 16.63
CA PRO A 141 10.35 -0.18 15.46
C PRO A 141 9.02 0.58 15.39
N ILE A 142 8.66 1.05 14.22
CA ILE A 142 7.41 1.80 14.03
C ILE A 142 6.37 0.87 13.43
N ALA A 143 5.31 0.58 14.19
CA ALA A 143 4.16 -0.16 13.69
C ALA A 143 3.28 0.75 12.84
N GLY A 144 2.87 0.27 11.66
CA GLY A 144 1.96 1.06 10.84
C GLY A 144 1.36 0.32 9.67
N PRO A 145 0.08 0.59 9.35
CA PRO A 145 -0.51 0.29 8.07
C PRO A 145 -0.26 1.43 7.07
N SER A 146 -0.57 1.17 5.81
CA SER A 146 -0.59 2.18 4.75
C SER A 146 -1.54 3.33 5.07
N ALA A 147 -1.16 4.55 4.72
CA ALA A 147 -2.01 5.74 4.63
C ALA A 147 -1.90 6.29 3.21
N ALA A 148 -2.99 6.72 2.59
CA ALA A 148 -2.91 7.43 1.33
C ALA A 148 -2.36 8.85 1.58
N ALA A 149 -1.53 9.37 0.67
CA ALA A 149 -1.05 10.74 0.76
C ALA A 149 -2.22 11.74 0.69
N GLU A 150 -3.24 11.41 -0.07
CA GLU A 150 -4.47 12.17 -0.24
C GLU A 150 -5.34 12.18 1.02
N ALA A 151 -5.17 11.19 1.93
CA ALA A 151 -5.91 11.09 3.19
C ALA A 151 -5.33 11.97 4.31
N PHE A 152 -4.45 12.93 4.03
CA PHE A 152 -3.92 13.84 5.07
C PHE A 152 -5.03 14.64 5.73
N HIS A 153 -6.02 15.10 4.97
CA HIS A 153 -7.19 15.80 5.51
C HIS A 153 -8.00 14.92 6.48
N ASP A 154 -8.17 13.64 6.18
CA ASP A 154 -8.90 12.70 7.03
C ASP A 154 -8.18 12.41 8.35
N MET A 155 -6.87 12.63 8.38
CA MET A 155 -6.02 12.38 9.54
C MET A 155 -5.72 13.63 10.37
N GLU A 156 -6.10 14.81 9.88
CA GLU A 156 -6.00 16.06 10.64
C GLU A 156 -6.82 15.94 11.93
N GLY A 157 -6.23 16.36 13.04
CA GLY A 157 -6.83 16.24 14.37
C GLY A 157 -6.77 14.84 15.00
N ARG A 158 -6.29 13.81 14.27
CA ARG A 158 -6.14 12.43 14.77
C ARG A 158 -4.68 12.03 15.03
N VAL A 159 -3.73 12.65 14.32
CA VAL A 159 -2.28 12.40 14.46
C VAL A 159 -1.57 13.64 14.95
N ALA A 160 -0.40 13.47 15.58
CA ALA A 160 0.37 14.60 16.11
C ALA A 160 1.16 15.33 15.01
N MET A 161 1.66 14.58 14.00
CA MET A 161 2.47 15.15 12.93
C MET A 161 2.27 14.39 11.61
N ILE A 162 2.41 15.12 10.51
CA ILE A 162 2.49 14.62 9.16
C ILE A 162 3.80 15.08 8.53
N LEU A 163 4.65 14.12 8.16
CA LEU A 163 5.88 14.36 7.41
C LEU A 163 5.58 14.21 5.92
N ASP A 164 5.50 15.32 5.19
CA ASP A 164 5.27 15.31 3.74
C ASP A 164 6.60 15.18 2.99
N GLY A 165 6.85 14.02 2.43
CA GLY A 165 8.01 13.70 1.57
C GLY A 165 7.73 13.74 0.07
N GLY A 166 6.56 14.22 -0.35
CA GLY A 166 6.14 14.24 -1.75
C GLY A 166 5.58 12.91 -2.23
N SER A 167 5.52 12.73 -3.56
CA SER A 167 4.92 11.55 -4.19
C SER A 167 5.74 10.29 -4.00
N CYS A 168 5.07 9.16 -3.76
CA CYS A 168 5.70 7.85 -3.69
C CYS A 168 6.21 7.40 -5.07
N THR A 169 7.36 6.72 -5.11
CA THR A 169 7.97 6.30 -6.37
C THR A 169 7.39 5.00 -6.93
N VAL A 170 6.80 4.15 -6.07
CA VAL A 170 6.20 2.84 -6.42
C VAL A 170 4.68 2.91 -6.57
N GLY A 171 3.99 3.56 -5.62
CA GLY A 171 2.55 3.82 -5.66
C GLY A 171 1.64 2.69 -5.16
N VAL A 172 2.12 1.44 -5.13
CA VAL A 172 1.42 0.31 -4.52
C VAL A 172 2.19 -0.20 -3.31
N GLU A 173 1.51 -0.83 -2.37
CA GLU A 173 2.14 -1.32 -1.14
C GLU A 173 3.17 -2.42 -1.41
N SER A 174 4.07 -2.62 -0.44
CA SER A 174 5.13 -3.64 -0.48
C SER A 174 4.61 -5.05 -0.77
N THR A 175 5.41 -5.85 -1.45
CA THR A 175 5.23 -7.30 -1.49
C THR A 175 5.37 -7.85 -0.07
N ILE A 176 4.46 -8.73 0.35
CA ILE A 176 4.56 -9.41 1.65
C ILE A 176 4.78 -10.89 1.40
N VAL A 177 5.82 -11.43 2.02
CA VAL A 177 6.13 -12.85 1.94
C VAL A 177 6.31 -13.47 3.34
N GLU A 178 5.85 -14.69 3.50
CA GLU A 178 6.22 -15.57 4.60
C GLU A 178 7.40 -16.44 4.18
N VAL A 179 8.38 -16.60 5.04
CA VAL A 179 9.57 -17.41 4.77
C VAL A 179 9.62 -18.55 5.75
N LEU A 180 9.44 -19.77 5.23
CA LEU A 180 9.53 -21.02 6.00
C LEU A 180 10.52 -21.94 5.31
N ASP A 181 11.58 -22.33 6.01
CA ASP A 181 12.69 -23.14 5.49
C ASP A 181 13.24 -22.55 4.18
N ASN A 182 13.07 -23.25 3.05
CA ASN A 182 13.51 -22.84 1.71
C ASN A 182 12.35 -22.37 0.82
N VAL A 183 11.18 -22.08 1.39
CA VAL A 183 9.99 -21.69 0.65
C VAL A 183 9.64 -20.24 0.98
N VAL A 184 9.41 -19.45 -0.07
CA VAL A 184 8.84 -18.11 0.00
C VAL A 184 7.39 -18.19 -0.44
N THR A 185 6.46 -17.84 0.46
CA THR A 185 5.04 -17.76 0.14
C THR A 185 4.60 -16.31 0.01
N VAL A 186 4.17 -15.90 -1.18
CA VAL A 186 3.66 -14.55 -1.43
C VAL A 186 2.27 -14.43 -0.80
N LEU A 187 2.16 -13.59 0.23
CA LEU A 187 0.90 -13.28 0.92
C LEU A 187 0.20 -12.06 0.31
N ARG A 188 0.97 -11.15 -0.30
CA ARG A 188 0.46 -9.98 -1.01
C ARG A 188 1.43 -9.59 -2.12
N PRO A 189 1.00 -9.54 -3.39
CA PRO A 189 1.86 -9.08 -4.48
C PRO A 189 2.12 -7.57 -4.37
N GLY A 190 3.32 -7.14 -4.75
CA GLY A 190 3.81 -5.77 -4.76
C GLY A 190 4.89 -5.56 -5.80
N ALA A 191 5.76 -4.57 -5.59
CA ALA A 191 6.82 -4.21 -6.56
C ALA A 191 7.97 -5.22 -6.62
N VAL A 192 8.25 -5.96 -5.53
CA VAL A 192 9.12 -7.15 -5.61
C VAL A 192 8.26 -8.30 -6.14
N THR A 193 8.52 -8.71 -7.37
CA THR A 193 7.69 -9.66 -8.10
C THR A 193 8.06 -11.12 -7.81
N GLU A 194 7.20 -12.07 -8.18
CA GLU A 194 7.49 -13.50 -8.02
C GLU A 194 8.72 -13.91 -8.81
N GLU A 195 8.91 -13.34 -10.01
CA GLU A 195 10.08 -13.58 -10.85
C GLU A 195 11.37 -13.12 -10.14
N MET A 196 11.36 -11.94 -9.51
CA MET A 196 12.51 -11.43 -8.75
C MET A 196 12.79 -12.30 -7.51
N LEU A 197 11.75 -12.77 -6.83
CA LEU A 197 11.90 -13.69 -5.70
C LEU A 197 12.49 -15.03 -6.14
N ALA A 198 12.09 -15.55 -7.29
CA ALA A 198 12.59 -16.81 -7.85
C ALA A 198 14.08 -16.78 -8.26
N GLU A 199 14.66 -15.57 -8.42
CA GLU A 199 16.12 -15.44 -8.63
C GLU A 199 16.95 -15.84 -7.39
N VAL A 200 16.37 -15.75 -6.20
CA VAL A 200 17.07 -15.98 -4.92
C VAL A 200 16.47 -17.07 -4.06
N ALA A 201 15.20 -17.39 -4.22
CA ALA A 201 14.50 -18.41 -3.46
C ALA A 201 14.36 -19.70 -4.28
N PRO A 202 14.69 -20.88 -3.71
CA PRO A 202 14.54 -22.17 -4.39
C PRO A 202 13.09 -22.47 -4.79
N TYR A 203 12.14 -22.07 -3.94
CA TYR A 203 10.71 -22.27 -4.16
C TYR A 203 9.94 -21.03 -3.81
N VAL A 204 9.14 -20.53 -4.78
CA VAL A 204 8.21 -19.41 -4.60
C VAL A 204 6.80 -19.92 -4.84
N THR A 205 5.89 -19.66 -3.92
CA THR A 205 4.47 -20.00 -4.02
C THR A 205 3.61 -18.80 -3.69
N THR A 206 2.34 -18.83 -4.09
CA THR A 206 1.36 -17.81 -3.73
C THR A 206 0.36 -18.39 -2.76
N ASP A 207 0.02 -17.64 -1.71
CA ASP A 207 -0.94 -18.07 -0.70
C ASP A 207 -2.33 -18.27 -1.33
N THR A 208 -2.95 -19.42 -1.04
CA THR A 208 -4.27 -19.77 -1.57
C THR A 208 -5.38 -18.81 -1.09
N HIS A 209 -5.19 -18.11 0.01
CA HIS A 209 -6.14 -17.08 0.49
C HIS A 209 -6.20 -15.85 -0.40
N LEU A 210 -5.13 -15.55 -1.15
CA LEU A 210 -5.18 -14.55 -2.22
C LEU A 210 -6.18 -14.92 -3.32
N VAL A 211 -6.42 -16.21 -3.49
CA VAL A 211 -7.32 -16.77 -4.50
C VAL A 211 -8.74 -16.96 -3.95
N THR A 212 -8.88 -17.40 -2.69
CA THR A 212 -10.18 -17.84 -2.13
C THR A 212 -10.82 -16.82 -1.16
N GLY A 213 -10.05 -15.86 -0.64
CA GLY A 213 -10.52 -14.85 0.32
C GLY A 213 -10.89 -15.40 1.72
N LYS A 214 -10.61 -16.69 2.00
CA LYS A 214 -10.95 -17.36 3.27
C LYS A 214 -9.69 -17.57 4.13
N GLY A 215 -9.78 -17.29 5.44
CA GLY A 215 -8.72 -17.55 6.43
C GLY A 215 -8.41 -16.35 7.34
N VAL A 216 -7.51 -16.56 8.32
CA VAL A 216 -7.00 -15.49 9.19
C VAL A 216 -5.90 -14.75 8.43
N PRO A 217 -5.99 -13.41 8.27
CA PRO A 217 -4.98 -12.66 7.56
C PRO A 217 -3.66 -12.67 8.35
N LYS A 218 -2.59 -13.15 7.74
CA LYS A 218 -1.23 -13.13 8.30
C LYS A 218 -0.55 -11.77 8.14
N ALA A 219 -1.11 -10.89 7.31
CA ALA A 219 -0.53 -9.59 7.00
C ALA A 219 -1.59 -8.57 6.57
N PRO A 220 -1.28 -7.25 6.61
CA PRO A 220 -2.20 -6.20 6.19
C PRO A 220 -2.57 -6.29 4.71
N GLY A 221 -3.82 -5.92 4.37
CA GLY A 221 -4.30 -5.85 2.98
C GLY A 221 -4.73 -7.18 2.36
N MET A 222 -4.72 -8.28 3.15
CA MET A 222 -5.21 -9.58 2.66
C MET A 222 -6.75 -9.64 2.65
N LYS A 223 -7.43 -9.11 3.68
CA LYS A 223 -8.87 -9.35 3.93
C LYS A 223 -9.77 -8.17 3.52
N TYR A 224 -9.35 -6.95 3.79
CA TYR A 224 -10.23 -5.78 3.67
C TYR A 224 -10.00 -4.98 2.39
N ARG A 225 -11.08 -4.36 1.88
CA ARG A 225 -10.99 -3.35 0.80
C ARG A 225 -10.24 -2.14 1.35
N HIS A 226 -9.23 -1.69 0.62
CA HIS A 226 -8.49 -0.47 0.90
C HIS A 226 -8.61 0.46 -0.29
N TYR A 227 -8.86 1.76 -0.03
CA TYR A 227 -8.91 2.80 -1.05
C TYR A 227 -9.91 2.55 -2.19
N ALA A 228 -10.97 1.79 -1.93
CA ALA A 228 -12.05 1.65 -2.89
C ALA A 228 -12.94 2.90 -2.84
N PRO A 229 -13.24 3.52 -3.99
CA PRO A 229 -14.15 4.65 -4.05
C PRO A 229 -15.57 4.22 -3.64
N GLU A 230 -16.42 5.21 -3.30
CA GLU A 230 -17.83 4.94 -2.99
C GLU A 230 -18.59 4.40 -4.22
N ALA A 231 -18.30 4.95 -5.40
CA ALA A 231 -18.89 4.48 -6.64
C ALA A 231 -18.38 3.09 -7.04
N PRO A 232 -19.22 2.20 -7.58
CA PRO A 232 -18.78 0.93 -8.14
C PRO A 232 -17.77 1.15 -9.26
N VAL A 233 -16.83 0.20 -9.38
CA VAL A 233 -15.78 0.23 -10.41
C VAL A 233 -15.95 -0.96 -11.34
N ARG A 234 -15.88 -0.74 -12.65
CA ARG A 234 -15.79 -1.77 -13.67
C ARG A 234 -14.47 -1.65 -14.42
N VAL A 235 -13.71 -2.74 -14.50
CA VAL A 235 -12.37 -2.76 -15.08
C VAL A 235 -12.35 -3.54 -16.38
N PHE A 236 -11.77 -2.96 -17.43
CA PHE A 236 -11.51 -3.60 -18.70
C PHE A 236 -10.00 -3.78 -18.92
N VAL A 237 -9.60 -4.98 -19.38
CA VAL A 237 -8.21 -5.32 -19.70
C VAL A 237 -8.14 -5.81 -21.14
N GLY A 238 -7.29 -5.22 -21.96
CA GLY A 238 -7.14 -5.58 -23.37
C GLY A 238 -6.30 -4.54 -24.10
N SER A 239 -6.29 -4.60 -25.43
CA SER A 239 -5.65 -3.53 -26.25
C SER A 239 -6.43 -2.23 -26.14
N ALA A 240 -5.77 -1.11 -26.44
CA ALA A 240 -6.41 0.21 -26.38
C ALA A 240 -7.69 0.29 -27.23
N ASP A 241 -7.72 -0.39 -28.39
CA ASP A 241 -8.91 -0.44 -29.27
C ASP A 241 -10.06 -1.24 -28.64
N GLN A 242 -9.76 -2.38 -28.03
CA GLN A 242 -10.77 -3.22 -27.38
C GLN A 242 -11.35 -2.53 -26.13
N VAL A 243 -10.49 -1.96 -25.29
CA VAL A 243 -10.93 -1.20 -24.10
C VAL A 243 -11.75 0.02 -24.52
N SER A 244 -11.33 0.76 -25.53
CA SER A 244 -12.06 1.93 -26.06
C SER A 244 -13.47 1.56 -26.55
N LYS A 245 -13.59 0.41 -27.22
CA LYS A 245 -14.90 -0.11 -27.66
C LYS A 245 -15.78 -0.44 -26.46
N ALA A 246 -15.25 -1.15 -25.46
CA ALA A 246 -15.99 -1.49 -24.23
C ALA A 246 -16.43 -0.23 -23.45
N VAL A 247 -15.57 0.81 -23.38
CA VAL A 247 -15.91 2.12 -22.82
C VAL A 247 -17.10 2.73 -23.54
N GLY A 248 -17.11 2.70 -24.89
CA GLY A 248 -18.22 3.20 -25.73
C GLY A 248 -19.54 2.47 -25.47
N GLU A 249 -19.50 1.15 -25.32
CA GLU A 249 -20.67 0.32 -25.01
C GLU A 249 -21.26 0.67 -23.63
N VAL A 250 -20.40 0.82 -22.60
CA VAL A 250 -20.84 1.21 -21.25
C VAL A 250 -21.39 2.63 -21.26
N ARG A 251 -20.76 3.56 -22.00
CA ARG A 251 -21.25 4.95 -22.14
C ARG A 251 -22.65 4.98 -22.73
N THR A 252 -22.89 4.29 -23.83
CA THR A 252 -24.22 4.24 -24.47
C THR A 252 -25.28 3.68 -23.53
N ALA A 253 -24.96 2.63 -22.78
CA ALA A 253 -25.88 2.04 -21.79
C ALA A 253 -26.18 3.03 -20.65
N ALA A 254 -25.15 3.71 -20.13
CA ALA A 254 -25.30 4.67 -19.05
C ALA A 254 -26.11 5.91 -19.46
N GLU A 255 -25.93 6.41 -20.68
CA GLU A 255 -26.72 7.52 -21.24
C GLU A 255 -28.21 7.16 -21.29
N ASN A 256 -28.54 5.92 -21.71
CA ASN A 256 -29.93 5.44 -21.70
C ASN A 256 -30.52 5.34 -20.29
N ASP A 257 -29.70 5.04 -19.30
CA ASP A 257 -30.09 4.93 -17.88
C ASP A 257 -30.01 6.24 -17.12
N GLY A 258 -29.53 7.33 -17.73
CA GLY A 258 -29.32 8.63 -17.09
C GLY A 258 -28.22 8.63 -16.02
N LYS A 259 -27.26 7.71 -16.12
CA LYS A 259 -26.14 7.56 -15.18
C LYS A 259 -24.95 8.42 -15.56
N ARG A 260 -24.29 8.98 -14.56
CA ARG A 260 -23.03 9.73 -14.71
C ARG A 260 -21.84 8.79 -14.56
N LEU A 261 -20.96 8.77 -15.56
CA LEU A 261 -19.75 7.94 -15.56
C LEU A 261 -18.52 8.76 -15.19
N GLY A 262 -17.62 8.11 -14.42
CA GLY A 262 -16.23 8.50 -14.25
C GLY A 262 -15.31 7.59 -15.06
N TYR A 263 -14.16 8.09 -15.48
CA TYR A 263 -13.22 7.36 -16.31
C TYR A 263 -11.81 7.39 -15.74
N LEU A 264 -11.23 6.21 -15.45
CA LEU A 264 -9.86 6.01 -15.02
C LEU A 264 -9.12 5.27 -16.14
N LEU A 265 -8.56 6.00 -17.09
CA LEU A 265 -8.08 5.46 -18.36
C LEU A 265 -6.68 5.97 -18.72
N SER A 266 -5.99 5.25 -19.61
CA SER A 266 -4.78 5.74 -20.26
C SER A 266 -5.08 6.81 -21.30
N ARG A 267 -4.05 7.56 -21.70
CA ARG A 267 -4.15 8.62 -22.71
C ARG A 267 -4.70 8.10 -24.02
N GLU A 268 -4.19 6.95 -24.48
CA GLU A 268 -4.57 6.34 -25.75
C GLU A 268 -6.04 5.89 -25.76
N VAL A 269 -6.51 5.34 -24.64
CA VAL A 269 -7.92 4.94 -24.50
C VAL A 269 -8.83 6.16 -24.42
N ILE A 270 -8.44 7.22 -23.72
CA ILE A 270 -9.17 8.49 -23.67
C ILE A 270 -9.35 9.07 -25.09
N GLU A 271 -8.24 9.15 -25.85
CA GLU A 271 -8.26 9.68 -27.22
C GLU A 271 -9.16 8.85 -28.14
N LYS A 272 -9.04 7.51 -28.09
CA LYS A 272 -9.81 6.60 -28.95
C LYS A 272 -11.30 6.54 -28.60
N SER A 273 -11.65 6.63 -27.32
CA SER A 273 -13.05 6.61 -26.87
C SER A 273 -13.71 7.98 -26.87
N GLU A 274 -12.95 9.03 -27.19
CA GLU A 274 -13.42 10.43 -27.25
C GLU A 274 -14.10 10.89 -25.95
N VAL A 275 -13.66 10.33 -24.79
CA VAL A 275 -14.18 10.78 -23.50
C VAL A 275 -13.51 12.07 -23.07
N THR A 276 -14.32 13.01 -22.58
CA THR A 276 -13.88 14.34 -22.16
C THR A 276 -14.61 14.76 -20.89
N GLY A 277 -14.12 15.81 -20.25
CA GLY A 277 -14.78 16.42 -19.09
C GLY A 277 -14.03 16.26 -17.79
N LYS A 278 -14.66 16.73 -16.72
CA LYS A 278 -14.05 16.81 -15.38
C LYS A 278 -14.01 15.48 -14.63
N ASP A 279 -14.73 14.48 -15.10
CA ASP A 279 -14.83 13.16 -14.48
C ASP A 279 -13.90 12.13 -15.16
N VAL A 280 -12.87 12.63 -15.85
CA VAL A 280 -11.84 11.82 -16.54
C VAL A 280 -10.51 11.98 -15.81
N TYR A 281 -9.97 10.85 -15.33
CA TYR A 281 -8.62 10.77 -14.78
C TYR A 281 -7.71 10.00 -15.73
N CYS A 282 -6.66 10.65 -16.22
CA CYS A 282 -5.64 10.03 -17.05
C CYS A 282 -4.50 9.51 -16.15
N TRP A 283 -4.33 8.19 -16.10
CA TRP A 283 -3.28 7.59 -15.27
C TRP A 283 -1.92 7.44 -15.98
N GLY A 284 -1.84 7.70 -17.30
CA GLY A 284 -0.58 7.62 -18.04
C GLY A 284 -0.72 6.98 -19.41
N THR A 285 0.26 6.18 -19.80
CA THR A 285 0.40 5.54 -21.11
C THR A 285 -0.17 4.13 -21.09
N HIS A 286 -0.95 3.73 -22.10
CA HIS A 286 -1.54 2.40 -22.24
C HIS A 286 -0.51 1.29 -22.04
N GLY A 287 -0.85 0.29 -21.20
CA GLY A 287 0.03 -0.84 -20.89
C GLY A 287 1.21 -0.54 -19.97
N ASN A 288 1.45 0.72 -19.59
CA ASN A 288 2.52 1.08 -18.68
C ASN A 288 2.13 0.79 -17.22
N LYS A 289 2.44 -0.44 -16.80
CA LYS A 289 2.11 -0.97 -15.47
C LYS A 289 2.69 -0.12 -14.32
N THR A 290 3.85 0.51 -14.53
CA THR A 290 4.52 1.34 -13.52
C THR A 290 3.82 2.68 -13.34
N GLU A 291 3.35 3.31 -14.42
CA GLU A 291 2.57 4.55 -14.35
C GLU A 291 1.24 4.29 -13.64
N LEU A 292 0.51 3.24 -14.04
CA LEU A 292 -0.75 2.88 -13.37
C LEU A 292 -0.53 2.55 -11.89
N ALA A 293 0.55 1.85 -11.53
CA ALA A 293 0.86 1.58 -10.12
C ALA A 293 1.00 2.84 -9.29
N LYS A 294 1.68 3.88 -9.82
CA LYS A 294 1.88 5.17 -9.15
C LYS A 294 0.60 5.98 -9.02
N GLU A 295 -0.25 5.94 -10.04
CA GLU A 295 -1.46 6.76 -10.10
C GLU A 295 -2.72 6.04 -9.59
N LEU A 296 -2.63 4.74 -9.29
CA LEU A 296 -3.78 3.90 -8.97
C LEU A 296 -4.65 4.47 -7.85
N TYR A 297 -4.04 4.75 -6.69
CA TYR A 297 -4.81 5.23 -5.54
C TYR A 297 -5.28 6.66 -5.71
N ARG A 298 -4.46 7.53 -6.31
CA ARG A 298 -4.86 8.89 -6.65
C ARG A 298 -6.03 8.89 -7.62
N GLY A 299 -5.97 8.04 -8.65
CA GLY A 299 -7.04 7.90 -9.63
C GLY A 299 -8.34 7.35 -9.05
N LEU A 300 -8.27 6.40 -8.10
CA LEU A 300 -9.47 5.89 -7.42
C LEU A 300 -10.07 6.93 -6.48
N LEU A 301 -9.25 7.61 -5.66
CA LEU A 301 -9.68 8.64 -4.71
C LEU A 301 -10.13 9.94 -5.40
N PHE A 302 -9.71 10.18 -6.65
CA PHE A 302 -10.20 11.31 -7.44
C PHE A 302 -11.73 11.34 -7.52
N PHE A 303 -12.38 10.18 -7.52
CA PHE A 303 -13.84 10.09 -7.62
C PHE A 303 -14.56 10.32 -6.28
N ASP A 304 -13.86 10.40 -5.16
CA ASP A 304 -14.45 10.85 -3.89
C ASP A 304 -14.75 12.37 -3.94
N GLU A 305 -13.90 13.13 -4.67
CA GLU A 305 -14.12 14.57 -4.95
C GLU A 305 -14.97 14.81 -6.21
N HIS A 306 -15.10 13.80 -7.08
CA HIS A 306 -15.87 13.84 -8.33
C HIS A 306 -16.92 12.71 -8.34
N PRO A 307 -17.99 12.81 -7.51
CA PRO A 307 -18.98 11.75 -7.38
C PRO A 307 -19.63 11.36 -8.69
N VAL A 308 -19.68 10.07 -8.98
CA VAL A 308 -20.27 9.47 -10.18
C VAL A 308 -21.05 8.21 -9.81
N ASP A 309 -21.89 7.70 -10.74
CA ASP A 309 -22.69 6.49 -10.51
C ASP A 309 -21.92 5.20 -10.82
N LEU A 310 -20.91 5.28 -11.69
CA LEU A 310 -20.06 4.17 -12.07
C LEU A 310 -18.71 4.69 -12.57
N ILE A 311 -17.61 4.06 -12.11
CA ILE A 311 -16.26 4.30 -12.63
C ILE A 311 -15.92 3.22 -13.64
N VAL A 312 -15.59 3.64 -14.87
CA VAL A 312 -15.05 2.76 -15.91
C VAL A 312 -13.54 2.89 -15.90
N ALA A 313 -12.85 1.82 -15.57
CA ALA A 313 -11.42 1.81 -15.39
C ALA A 313 -10.73 0.87 -16.39
N GLU A 314 -9.55 1.28 -16.84
CA GLU A 314 -8.64 0.45 -17.62
C GLU A 314 -7.66 -0.25 -16.69
N GLY A 315 -7.57 -1.57 -16.82
CA GLY A 315 -6.56 -2.40 -16.15
C GLY A 315 -5.37 -2.70 -17.06
N VAL A 316 -4.44 -3.49 -16.53
CA VAL A 316 -3.24 -3.93 -17.26
C VAL A 316 -3.13 -5.45 -17.21
N GLU A 317 -2.35 -6.03 -18.12
CA GLU A 317 -2.01 -7.45 -18.05
C GLU A 317 -1.26 -7.79 -16.77
N THR A 318 -1.54 -8.97 -16.21
CA THR A 318 -0.79 -9.53 -15.08
C THR A 318 0.67 -9.81 -15.47
N GLY A 319 1.51 -10.09 -14.47
CA GLY A 319 2.95 -10.27 -14.62
C GLY A 319 3.74 -9.03 -14.17
N GLY A 320 4.83 -9.26 -13.47
CA GLY A 320 5.58 -8.20 -12.82
C GLY A 320 4.70 -7.39 -11.84
N ILE A 321 4.90 -6.08 -11.79
CA ILE A 321 4.10 -5.17 -10.95
C ILE A 321 2.60 -5.13 -11.35
N GLY A 322 2.26 -5.53 -12.59
CA GLY A 322 0.87 -5.63 -13.04
C GLY A 322 0.03 -6.59 -12.20
N THR A 323 0.63 -7.65 -11.66
CA THR A 323 -0.04 -8.56 -10.73
C THR A 323 -0.51 -7.82 -9.46
N ALA A 324 0.33 -6.93 -8.93
CA ALA A 324 -0.01 -6.11 -7.77
C ALA A 324 -1.12 -5.11 -8.09
N VAL A 325 -1.00 -4.39 -9.20
CA VAL A 325 -2.00 -3.42 -9.68
C VAL A 325 -3.35 -4.10 -9.84
N MET A 326 -3.40 -5.21 -10.57
CA MET A 326 -4.66 -5.94 -10.83
C MET A 326 -5.26 -6.56 -9.57
N ASN A 327 -4.44 -6.97 -8.60
CA ASN A 327 -4.93 -7.41 -7.29
C ASN A 327 -5.71 -6.28 -6.58
N ARG A 328 -5.23 -5.02 -6.64
CA ARG A 328 -5.91 -3.85 -6.04
C ARG A 328 -7.14 -3.45 -6.85
N MET A 329 -7.05 -3.39 -8.17
CA MET A 329 -8.17 -3.05 -9.04
C MET A 329 -9.31 -4.06 -8.92
N LYS A 330 -9.00 -5.36 -8.89
CA LYS A 330 -10.00 -6.41 -8.66
C LYS A 330 -10.73 -6.27 -7.33
N LYS A 331 -10.00 -5.88 -6.26
CA LYS A 331 -10.61 -5.60 -4.95
C LYS A 331 -11.46 -4.32 -4.97
N ALA A 332 -11.01 -3.25 -5.63
CA ALA A 332 -11.78 -2.02 -5.77
C ALA A 332 -13.08 -2.24 -6.58
N ALA A 333 -13.00 -3.07 -7.62
CA ALA A 333 -14.12 -3.42 -8.50
C ALA A 333 -15.02 -4.55 -7.97
N ASP A 334 -14.78 -5.06 -6.75
CA ASP A 334 -15.50 -6.23 -6.20
C ASP A 334 -15.54 -7.43 -7.17
N GLY A 335 -14.48 -7.60 -7.95
CA GLY A 335 -14.33 -8.65 -8.95
C GLY A 335 -14.87 -8.33 -10.34
N ASP A 336 -15.51 -7.17 -10.58
CA ASP A 336 -15.99 -6.76 -11.92
C ASP A 336 -14.81 -6.37 -12.83
N VAL A 337 -14.11 -7.39 -13.33
CA VAL A 337 -12.96 -7.28 -14.25
C VAL A 337 -13.23 -8.12 -15.48
N THR A 338 -13.21 -7.51 -16.65
CA THR A 338 -13.46 -8.14 -17.94
C THR A 338 -12.25 -8.01 -18.86
N THR A 339 -11.76 -9.12 -19.39
CA THR A 339 -10.78 -9.13 -20.48
C THR A 339 -11.55 -9.02 -21.81
N VAL A 340 -11.20 -8.02 -22.62
CA VAL A 340 -11.87 -7.66 -23.87
C VAL A 340 -10.98 -7.89 -25.09
#